data_1f4e6071096b4e6ed0d8382b3c2d9a52
#
_entry.id   1f4e6071096b4e6ed0d8382b3c2d9a52
#
_cell.length_a   1.000
_cell.length_b   1.000
_cell.length_c   1.000
_cell.angle_alpha   90.00
_cell.angle_beta   90.00
_cell.angle_gamma   90.00
#
_symmetry.space_group_name_H-M   'P 1'
#
loop_
_entity.id
_entity.type
_entity.pdbx_description
1 polymer ?
#
loop_
_entity_poly.entity_id
_entity_poly.type
_entity_poly.pdbx_seq_one_letter_code
_entity_poly.pdbx_strand_id
1 'polypeptide(L)'
;MHSSSRAALVSLSLSMLLASLGTSIANVGLPSLAQVFNASFHAVQWVVLAYLLAITTVIVGAGHLGDRFGRKRVLLTGLLLFAVACALCAAAPSLEWLIAARALQGLGAASMMAMTLGLVGDTVTKARTGQVMGLLGTMSAVGTAMGPSVGGVLLSLWGWRALFAVGVPLGLLATALAFYYLPADRQANTSVSAGAFWQPLQDPSLRAGLAMSALVAAVIMATFVVGPFYLSRGLGMNPAWMGLAMAVGPCVAALTGVPAGRLTDRLGSQRMTLAGLGVMALGALSLALAAGLLAYLGALILLTTGYSLFQAANNTAVMSDVAPTRRGTVSGLLNLSRNLGLIFGAWALGAVFAWASPDVAHAAPPSVATGLHVTFAVALALIVTASTFAWGRNRTTICPQNTR
;
A
#
# COMPACT_ATOMS: atom_id res chain seq x y z
N MET A 1 22.71 19.94 -10.92
CA MET A 1 22.44 18.52 -11.26
C MET A 1 22.60 18.37 -12.76
N HIS A 2 23.50 17.48 -13.22
CA HIS A 2 23.59 17.15 -14.64
C HIS A 2 22.23 16.61 -15.12
N SER A 3 21.85 16.89 -16.35
CA SER A 3 20.58 16.43 -16.97
C SER A 3 20.35 14.92 -16.79
N SER A 4 21.40 14.14 -16.86
CA SER A 4 21.42 12.69 -16.65
C SER A 4 20.91 12.27 -15.25
N SER A 5 21.32 12.96 -14.17
CA SER A 5 20.84 12.62 -12.80
C SER A 5 19.36 12.93 -12.60
N ARG A 6 18.82 13.97 -13.26
CA ARG A 6 17.39 14.29 -13.19
C ARG A 6 16.55 13.23 -13.90
N ALA A 7 16.97 12.79 -15.08
CA ALA A 7 16.27 11.76 -15.84
C ALA A 7 16.31 10.39 -15.13
N ALA A 8 17.43 10.06 -14.47
CA ALA A 8 17.51 8.87 -13.61
C ALA A 8 16.51 8.93 -12.45
N LEU A 9 16.39 10.08 -11.75
CA LEU A 9 15.41 10.27 -10.69
C LEU A 9 13.97 10.20 -11.19
N VAL A 10 13.69 10.74 -12.38
CA VAL A 10 12.36 10.61 -13.02
C VAL A 10 12.02 9.15 -13.27
N SER A 11 12.97 8.35 -13.78
CA SER A 11 12.78 6.91 -13.99
C SER A 11 12.45 6.18 -12.68
N LEU A 12 13.22 6.41 -11.61
CA LEU A 12 12.98 5.80 -10.29
C LEU A 12 11.63 6.25 -9.71
N SER A 13 11.29 7.53 -9.85
CA SER A 13 10.00 8.09 -9.40
C SER A 13 8.82 7.46 -10.15
N LEU A 14 8.93 7.31 -11.47
CA LEU A 14 7.90 6.67 -12.29
C LEU A 14 7.76 5.18 -11.94
N SER A 15 8.86 4.48 -11.70
CA SER A 15 8.83 3.08 -11.24
C SER A 15 8.05 2.93 -9.92
N MET A 16 8.31 3.82 -8.94
CA MET A 16 7.62 3.79 -7.64
C MET A 16 6.14 4.13 -7.77
N LEU A 17 5.83 5.14 -8.59
CA LEU A 17 4.45 5.54 -8.88
C LEU A 17 3.67 4.39 -9.54
N LEU A 18 4.23 3.72 -10.56
CA LEU A 18 3.59 2.62 -11.28
C LEU A 18 3.32 1.41 -10.38
N ALA A 19 4.29 1.02 -9.54
CA ALA A 19 4.09 -0.06 -8.60
C ALA A 19 2.96 0.24 -7.59
N SER A 20 2.89 1.48 -7.10
CA SER A 20 1.84 1.92 -6.18
C SER A 20 0.48 2.09 -6.86
N LEU A 21 0.46 2.59 -8.10
CA LEU A 21 -0.73 2.66 -8.93
C LEU A 21 -1.30 1.26 -9.18
N GLY A 22 -0.45 0.28 -9.51
CA GLY A 22 -0.85 -1.12 -9.69
C GLY A 22 -1.51 -1.74 -8.46
N THR A 23 -1.14 -1.30 -7.25
CA THR A 23 -1.78 -1.73 -6.00
C THR A 23 -3.22 -1.22 -5.86
N SER A 24 -3.50 0.00 -6.32
CA SER A 24 -4.75 0.71 -6.02
C SER A 24 -5.75 0.73 -7.19
N ILE A 25 -5.28 0.76 -8.44
CA ILE A 25 -6.15 0.97 -9.62
C ILE A 25 -7.16 -0.17 -9.83
N ALA A 26 -6.80 -1.41 -9.48
CA ALA A 26 -7.70 -2.55 -9.63
C ALA A 26 -8.91 -2.50 -8.68
N ASN A 27 -8.77 -1.84 -7.52
CA ASN A 27 -9.83 -1.82 -6.51
C ASN A 27 -11.11 -1.15 -7.01
N VAL A 28 -10.99 -0.05 -7.77
CA VAL A 28 -12.15 0.65 -8.35
C VAL A 28 -12.88 -0.20 -9.38
N GLY A 29 -12.19 -1.14 -10.01
CA GLY A 29 -12.75 -2.06 -11.00
C GLY A 29 -13.48 -3.27 -10.43
N LEU A 30 -13.30 -3.59 -9.12
CA LEU A 30 -13.84 -4.83 -8.53
C LEU A 30 -15.34 -5.05 -8.78
N PRO A 31 -16.24 -4.04 -8.60
CA PRO A 31 -17.65 -4.21 -8.87
C PRO A 31 -17.96 -4.53 -10.35
N SER A 32 -17.24 -3.88 -11.28
CA SER A 32 -17.40 -4.13 -12.72
C SER A 32 -16.87 -5.50 -13.12
N LEU A 33 -15.73 -5.92 -12.55
CA LEU A 33 -15.16 -7.26 -12.79
C LEU A 33 -16.08 -8.36 -12.28
N ALA A 34 -16.73 -8.18 -11.11
CA ALA A 34 -17.71 -9.12 -10.59
C ALA A 34 -18.88 -9.32 -11.56
N GLN A 35 -19.35 -8.23 -12.17
CA GLN A 35 -20.43 -8.30 -13.16
C GLN A 35 -19.99 -8.94 -14.48
N VAL A 36 -18.87 -8.46 -15.05
CA VAL A 36 -18.41 -8.91 -16.37
C VAL A 36 -18.07 -10.41 -16.38
N PHE A 37 -17.45 -10.90 -15.30
CA PHE A 37 -17.10 -12.32 -15.18
C PHE A 37 -18.14 -13.16 -14.46
N ASN A 38 -19.29 -12.57 -14.10
CA ASN A 38 -20.35 -13.21 -13.30
C ASN A 38 -19.77 -13.98 -12.11
N ALA A 39 -18.87 -13.32 -11.37
CA ALA A 39 -18.07 -13.92 -10.33
C ALA A 39 -18.43 -13.39 -8.95
N SER A 40 -18.27 -14.26 -7.94
CA SER A 40 -18.51 -13.88 -6.56
C SER A 40 -17.51 -12.81 -6.08
N PHE A 41 -17.86 -12.08 -5.03
CA PHE A 41 -16.98 -11.12 -4.38
C PHE A 41 -15.61 -11.75 -4.01
N HIS A 42 -15.61 -12.96 -3.44
CA HIS A 42 -14.39 -13.67 -3.08
C HIS A 42 -13.51 -13.98 -4.29
N ALA A 43 -14.10 -14.32 -5.43
CA ALA A 43 -13.34 -14.62 -6.63
C ALA A 43 -12.66 -13.37 -7.20
N VAL A 44 -13.38 -12.24 -7.31
CA VAL A 44 -12.77 -11.00 -7.85
C VAL A 44 -11.75 -10.37 -6.90
N GLN A 45 -11.86 -10.61 -5.59
CA GLN A 45 -10.92 -10.16 -4.59
C GLN A 45 -9.49 -10.71 -4.86
N TRP A 46 -9.39 -11.90 -5.46
CA TRP A 46 -8.11 -12.48 -5.86
C TRP A 46 -7.34 -11.64 -6.88
N VAL A 47 -8.01 -10.77 -7.65
CA VAL A 47 -7.35 -9.80 -8.55
C VAL A 47 -6.42 -8.85 -7.77
N VAL A 48 -6.81 -8.49 -6.55
CA VAL A 48 -6.00 -7.65 -5.66
C VAL A 48 -5.03 -8.49 -4.84
N LEU A 49 -5.51 -9.60 -4.26
CA LEU A 49 -4.70 -10.47 -3.41
C LEU A 49 -3.51 -11.07 -4.14
N ALA A 50 -3.68 -11.55 -5.38
CA ALA A 50 -2.60 -12.14 -6.17
C ALA A 50 -1.42 -11.16 -6.39
N TYR A 51 -1.74 -9.90 -6.67
CA TYR A 51 -0.74 -8.84 -6.81
C TYR A 51 0.00 -8.57 -5.50
N LEU A 52 -0.73 -8.40 -4.39
CA LEU A 52 -0.15 -8.12 -3.07
C LEU A 52 0.68 -9.29 -2.54
N LEU A 53 0.21 -10.52 -2.72
CA LEU A 53 0.94 -11.74 -2.35
C LEU A 53 2.24 -11.85 -3.14
N ALA A 54 2.20 -11.64 -4.45
CA ALA A 54 3.39 -11.69 -5.29
C ALA A 54 4.44 -10.63 -4.88
N ILE A 55 4.01 -9.39 -4.61
CA ILE A 55 4.92 -8.36 -4.09
C ILE A 55 5.54 -8.81 -2.77
N THR A 56 4.71 -9.24 -1.83
CA THR A 56 5.13 -9.51 -0.45
C THR A 56 6.09 -10.68 -0.36
N THR A 57 5.86 -11.73 -1.15
CA THR A 57 6.73 -12.92 -1.16
C THR A 57 8.07 -12.70 -1.85
N VAL A 58 8.09 -11.85 -2.89
CA VAL A 58 9.26 -11.72 -3.77
C VAL A 58 10.12 -10.49 -3.45
N ILE A 59 9.58 -9.47 -2.78
CA ILE A 59 10.30 -8.19 -2.54
C ILE A 59 11.67 -8.39 -1.86
N VAL A 60 11.75 -9.30 -0.90
CA VAL A 60 13.01 -9.62 -0.20
C VAL A 60 13.97 -10.36 -1.14
N GLY A 61 13.45 -11.35 -1.90
CA GLY A 61 14.24 -12.09 -2.90
C GLY A 61 14.72 -11.19 -4.03
N ALA A 62 13.89 -10.23 -4.48
CA ALA A 62 14.28 -9.24 -5.49
C ALA A 62 15.49 -8.41 -5.04
N GLY A 63 15.59 -8.06 -3.74
CA GLY A 63 16.76 -7.40 -3.17
C GLY A 63 18.04 -8.22 -3.40
N HIS A 64 18.01 -9.52 -3.06
CA HIS A 64 19.16 -10.42 -3.27
C HIS A 64 19.49 -10.62 -4.77
N LEU A 65 18.46 -10.70 -5.64
CA LEU A 65 18.71 -10.76 -7.08
C LEU A 65 19.42 -9.51 -7.59
N GLY A 66 19.04 -8.32 -7.09
CA GLY A 66 19.71 -7.06 -7.44
C GLY A 66 21.16 -7.03 -7.05
N ASP A 67 21.49 -7.54 -5.86
CA ASP A 67 22.89 -7.60 -5.40
C ASP A 67 23.72 -8.63 -6.19
N ARG A 68 23.11 -9.72 -6.70
CA ARG A 68 23.78 -10.77 -7.46
C ARG A 68 23.92 -10.47 -8.96
N PHE A 69 22.83 -9.98 -9.60
CA PHE A 69 22.77 -9.81 -11.05
C PHE A 69 22.88 -8.36 -11.52
N GLY A 70 22.93 -7.42 -10.57
CA GLY A 70 22.96 -5.99 -10.82
C GLY A 70 21.58 -5.35 -10.66
N ARG A 71 21.54 -4.22 -9.95
CA ARG A 71 20.28 -3.53 -9.58
C ARG A 71 19.56 -2.93 -10.78
N LYS A 72 20.32 -2.39 -11.74
CA LYS A 72 19.75 -1.84 -12.98
C LYS A 72 19.11 -2.94 -13.82
N ARG A 73 19.77 -4.07 -13.98
CA ARG A 73 19.26 -5.21 -14.76
C ARG A 73 17.97 -5.74 -14.15
N VAL A 74 17.94 -5.95 -12.82
CA VAL A 74 16.75 -6.44 -12.13
C VAL A 74 15.61 -5.40 -12.17
N LEU A 75 15.89 -4.10 -12.14
CA LEU A 75 14.88 -3.07 -12.34
C LEU A 75 14.29 -3.13 -13.77
N LEU A 76 15.14 -3.22 -14.79
CA LEU A 76 14.70 -3.28 -16.18
C LEU A 76 13.85 -4.52 -16.47
N THR A 77 14.26 -5.69 -15.98
CA THR A 77 13.45 -6.92 -16.10
C THR A 77 12.13 -6.80 -15.35
N GLY A 78 12.12 -6.17 -14.16
CA GLY A 78 10.91 -5.91 -13.41
C GLY A 78 9.94 -4.97 -14.13
N LEU A 79 10.43 -3.88 -14.73
CA LEU A 79 9.63 -2.93 -15.51
C LEU A 79 9.03 -3.57 -16.77
N LEU A 80 9.83 -4.35 -17.52
CA LEU A 80 9.34 -5.08 -18.70
C LEU A 80 8.30 -6.12 -18.29
N LEU A 81 8.57 -6.90 -17.25
CA LEU A 81 7.62 -7.88 -16.71
C LEU A 81 6.31 -7.21 -16.30
N PHE A 82 6.38 -6.06 -15.64
CA PHE A 82 5.22 -5.27 -15.25
C PHE A 82 4.42 -4.81 -16.47
N ALA A 83 5.08 -4.26 -17.50
CA ALA A 83 4.42 -3.80 -18.73
C ALA A 83 3.76 -4.96 -19.50
N VAL A 84 4.45 -6.09 -19.66
CA VAL A 84 3.89 -7.31 -20.29
C VAL A 84 2.69 -7.82 -19.49
N ALA A 85 2.81 -7.89 -18.16
CA ALA A 85 1.72 -8.33 -17.30
C ALA A 85 0.52 -7.35 -17.36
N CYS A 86 0.74 -6.05 -17.51
CA CYS A 86 -0.33 -5.09 -17.78
C CYS A 86 -1.08 -5.41 -19.07
N ALA A 87 -0.36 -5.73 -20.15
CA ALA A 87 -0.96 -6.12 -21.42
C ALA A 87 -1.76 -7.44 -21.28
N LEU A 88 -1.21 -8.43 -20.56
CA LEU A 88 -1.92 -9.69 -20.28
C LEU A 88 -3.18 -9.48 -19.44
N CYS A 89 -3.14 -8.58 -18.44
CA CYS A 89 -4.33 -8.20 -17.67
C CYS A 89 -5.40 -7.55 -18.57
N ALA A 90 -5.02 -6.62 -19.44
CA ALA A 90 -5.95 -5.94 -20.35
C ALA A 90 -6.55 -6.89 -21.39
N ALA A 91 -5.81 -7.91 -21.82
CA ALA A 91 -6.24 -8.93 -22.78
C ALA A 91 -6.96 -10.12 -22.12
N ALA A 92 -7.13 -10.15 -20.80
CA ALA A 92 -7.65 -11.31 -20.09
C ALA A 92 -9.03 -11.77 -20.60
N PRO A 93 -9.17 -13.05 -21.00
CA PRO A 93 -10.43 -13.63 -21.44
C PRO A 93 -11.27 -14.17 -20.27
N SER A 94 -10.65 -14.50 -19.14
CA SER A 94 -11.29 -15.04 -17.94
C SER A 94 -10.74 -14.40 -16.67
N LEU A 95 -11.43 -14.59 -15.54
CA LEU A 95 -11.00 -14.09 -14.24
C LEU A 95 -9.72 -14.77 -13.76
N GLU A 96 -9.58 -16.08 -13.98
CA GLU A 96 -8.39 -16.87 -13.58
C GLU A 96 -7.16 -16.38 -14.32
N TRP A 97 -7.30 -16.09 -15.63
CA TRP A 97 -6.23 -15.48 -16.42
C TRP A 97 -5.82 -14.12 -15.84
N LEU A 98 -6.82 -13.28 -15.53
CA LEU A 98 -6.58 -11.97 -14.94
C LEU A 98 -5.84 -12.08 -13.60
N ILE A 99 -6.24 -13.02 -12.74
CA ILE A 99 -5.57 -13.29 -11.44
C ILE A 99 -4.12 -13.73 -11.65
N ALA A 100 -3.86 -14.64 -12.58
CA ALA A 100 -2.51 -15.09 -12.91
C ALA A 100 -1.64 -13.95 -13.46
N ALA A 101 -2.18 -13.13 -14.37
CA ALA A 101 -1.51 -11.95 -14.90
C ALA A 101 -1.24 -10.89 -13.81
N ARG A 102 -2.13 -10.74 -12.82
CA ARG A 102 -1.94 -9.88 -11.64
C ARG A 102 -0.82 -10.38 -10.74
N ALA A 103 -0.69 -11.69 -10.53
CA ALA A 103 0.46 -12.25 -9.82
C ALA A 103 1.78 -11.92 -10.56
N LEU A 104 1.81 -12.11 -11.87
CA LEU A 104 2.96 -11.77 -12.70
C LEU A 104 3.31 -10.27 -12.64
N GLN A 105 2.29 -9.40 -12.66
CA GLN A 105 2.44 -7.96 -12.50
C GLN A 105 3.02 -7.60 -11.12
N GLY A 106 2.60 -8.31 -10.06
CA GLY A 106 3.13 -8.17 -8.70
C GLY A 106 4.61 -8.54 -8.59
N LEU A 107 5.08 -9.58 -9.31
CA LEU A 107 6.50 -9.93 -9.38
C LEU A 107 7.33 -8.79 -9.99
N GLY A 108 6.84 -8.20 -11.07
CA GLY A 108 7.45 -7.01 -11.67
C GLY A 108 7.52 -5.84 -10.70
N ALA A 109 6.40 -5.54 -10.04
CA ALA A 109 6.30 -4.45 -9.06
C ALA A 109 7.23 -4.65 -7.84
N ALA A 110 7.38 -5.88 -7.33
CA ALA A 110 8.32 -6.21 -6.26
C ALA A 110 9.76 -5.84 -6.62
N SER A 111 10.18 -6.23 -7.85
CA SER A 111 11.50 -5.89 -8.38
C SER A 111 11.67 -4.38 -8.55
N MET A 112 10.65 -3.69 -9.06
CA MET A 112 10.65 -2.24 -9.19
C MET A 112 10.83 -1.54 -7.84
N MET A 113 10.04 -1.90 -6.83
CA MET A 113 10.09 -1.27 -5.50
C MET A 113 11.44 -1.52 -4.79
N ALA A 114 11.93 -2.77 -4.81
CA ALA A 114 13.18 -3.14 -4.17
C ALA A 114 14.38 -2.43 -4.82
N MET A 115 14.44 -2.44 -6.14
CA MET A 115 15.57 -1.85 -6.89
C MET A 115 15.55 -0.33 -6.90
N THR A 116 14.35 0.28 -6.94
CA THR A 116 14.23 1.76 -6.88
C THR A 116 14.86 2.31 -5.62
N LEU A 117 14.58 1.71 -4.45
CA LEU A 117 15.18 2.13 -3.19
C LEU A 117 16.69 1.85 -3.14
N GLY A 118 17.13 0.70 -3.67
CA GLY A 118 18.55 0.32 -3.72
C GLY A 118 19.40 1.24 -4.62
N LEU A 119 18.85 1.70 -5.75
CA LEU A 119 19.56 2.54 -6.72
C LEU A 119 19.67 4.02 -6.30
N VAL A 120 18.94 4.47 -5.28
CA VAL A 120 19.07 5.86 -4.79
C VAL A 120 20.51 6.14 -4.34
N GLY A 121 21.12 5.21 -3.61
CA GLY A 121 22.49 5.35 -3.13
C GLY A 121 23.54 5.45 -4.26
N ASP A 122 23.24 4.84 -5.41
CA ASP A 122 24.12 4.84 -6.59
C ASP A 122 23.88 6.06 -7.50
N THR A 123 22.72 6.73 -7.34
CA THR A 123 22.27 7.81 -8.24
C THR A 123 22.51 9.20 -7.66
N VAL A 124 22.55 9.34 -6.32
CA VAL A 124 22.70 10.65 -5.64
C VAL A 124 23.73 10.60 -4.52
N THR A 125 24.26 11.77 -4.17
CA THR A 125 25.20 11.91 -3.04
C THR A 125 24.51 11.63 -1.70
N LYS A 126 25.26 11.16 -0.69
CA LYS A 126 24.74 10.87 0.67
C LYS A 126 23.93 12.02 1.26
N ALA A 127 24.34 13.27 1.02
CA ALA A 127 23.65 14.48 1.52
C ALA A 127 22.23 14.65 0.95
N ARG A 128 21.90 14.04 -0.18
CA ARG A 128 20.58 14.15 -0.84
C ARG A 128 19.74 12.88 -0.76
N THR A 129 20.27 11.81 -0.19
CA THR A 129 19.58 10.52 -0.08
C THR A 129 18.22 10.67 0.62
N GLY A 130 18.16 11.41 1.72
CA GLY A 130 16.90 11.66 2.44
C GLY A 130 15.85 12.40 1.59
N GLN A 131 16.28 13.44 0.84
CA GLN A 131 15.38 14.18 -0.06
C GLN A 131 14.81 13.29 -1.16
N VAL A 132 15.64 12.41 -1.74
CA VAL A 132 15.20 11.50 -2.81
C VAL A 132 14.29 10.40 -2.26
N MET A 133 14.60 9.85 -1.07
CA MET A 133 13.70 8.90 -0.40
C MET A 133 12.34 9.52 -0.10
N GLY A 134 12.30 10.79 0.33
CA GLY A 134 11.06 11.54 0.50
C GLY A 134 10.29 11.70 -0.81
N LEU A 135 10.98 12.02 -1.91
CA LEU A 135 10.39 12.10 -3.25
C LEU A 135 9.76 10.77 -3.68
N LEU A 136 10.47 9.66 -3.49
CA LEU A 136 9.95 8.32 -3.83
C LEU A 136 8.74 7.96 -2.97
N GLY A 137 8.75 8.29 -1.68
CA GLY A 137 7.59 8.14 -0.80
C GLY A 137 6.38 8.95 -1.29
N THR A 138 6.61 10.20 -1.72
CA THR A 138 5.57 11.07 -2.32
C THR A 138 5.04 10.46 -3.61
N MET A 139 5.91 9.94 -4.49
CA MET A 139 5.48 9.29 -5.74
C MET A 139 4.66 8.02 -5.47
N SER A 140 5.02 7.26 -4.44
CA SER A 140 4.19 6.12 -4.00
C SER A 140 2.81 6.56 -3.52
N ALA A 141 2.72 7.63 -2.72
CA ALA A 141 1.45 8.16 -2.25
C ALA A 141 0.60 8.71 -3.41
N VAL A 142 1.22 9.43 -4.35
CA VAL A 142 0.56 9.93 -5.57
C VAL A 142 0.04 8.77 -6.43
N GLY A 143 0.85 7.71 -6.64
CA GLY A 143 0.43 6.52 -7.37
C GLY A 143 -0.78 5.85 -6.74
N THR A 144 -0.78 5.73 -5.41
CA THR A 144 -1.93 5.17 -4.67
C THR A 144 -3.17 6.06 -4.79
N ALA A 145 -3.02 7.39 -4.75
CA ALA A 145 -4.11 8.35 -4.89
C ALA A 145 -4.70 8.38 -6.30
N MET A 146 -3.83 8.28 -7.31
CA MET A 146 -4.25 8.27 -8.72
C MET A 146 -5.01 6.98 -9.11
N GLY A 147 -4.78 5.86 -8.42
CA GLY A 147 -5.44 4.59 -8.72
C GLY A 147 -6.96 4.72 -8.81
N PRO A 148 -7.66 5.08 -7.74
CA PRO A 148 -9.09 5.24 -7.77
C PRO A 148 -9.58 6.36 -8.71
N SER A 149 -8.95 7.54 -8.70
CA SER A 149 -9.40 8.70 -9.50
C SER A 149 -9.21 8.48 -11.00
N VAL A 150 -8.00 8.16 -11.43
CA VAL A 150 -7.70 7.86 -12.84
C VAL A 150 -8.39 6.57 -13.26
N GLY A 151 -8.37 5.55 -12.38
CA GLY A 151 -9.06 4.29 -12.61
C GLY A 151 -10.56 4.46 -12.81
N GLY A 152 -11.22 5.30 -12.01
CA GLY A 152 -12.66 5.59 -12.16
C GLY A 152 -12.99 6.23 -13.52
N VAL A 153 -12.17 7.19 -13.97
CA VAL A 153 -12.32 7.82 -15.30
C VAL A 153 -12.07 6.81 -16.42
N LEU A 154 -10.98 6.04 -16.34
CA LEU A 154 -10.65 5.01 -17.34
C LEU A 154 -11.77 3.96 -17.44
N LEU A 155 -12.28 3.53 -16.29
CA LEU A 155 -13.37 2.56 -16.21
C LEU A 155 -14.67 3.08 -16.85
N SER A 156 -14.99 4.35 -16.63
CA SER A 156 -16.20 4.96 -17.19
C SER A 156 -16.14 5.19 -18.70
N LEU A 157 -14.95 5.52 -19.25
CA LEU A 157 -14.79 5.87 -20.67
C LEU A 157 -14.47 4.66 -21.55
N TRP A 158 -13.61 3.74 -21.07
CA TRP A 158 -13.06 2.63 -21.88
C TRP A 158 -13.24 1.25 -21.22
N GLY A 159 -13.93 1.18 -20.09
CA GLY A 159 -14.20 -0.07 -19.38
C GLY A 159 -12.99 -0.60 -18.60
N TRP A 160 -13.16 -1.76 -17.98
CA TRP A 160 -12.20 -2.33 -17.02
C TRP A 160 -10.83 -2.67 -17.61
N ARG A 161 -10.78 -2.99 -18.92
CA ARG A 161 -9.51 -3.29 -19.59
C ARG A 161 -8.54 -2.11 -19.60
N ALA A 162 -9.06 -0.90 -19.67
CA ALA A 162 -8.26 0.33 -19.65
C ALA A 162 -7.52 0.54 -18.33
N LEU A 163 -8.04 0.00 -17.21
CA LEU A 163 -7.35 0.06 -15.91
C LEU A 163 -5.95 -0.54 -15.96
N PHE A 164 -5.78 -1.56 -16.77
CA PHE A 164 -4.50 -2.27 -16.92
C PHE A 164 -3.74 -1.78 -18.16
N ALA A 165 -4.43 -1.50 -19.26
CA ALA A 165 -3.81 -1.07 -20.52
C ALA A 165 -2.96 0.20 -20.36
N VAL A 166 -3.38 1.15 -19.50
CA VAL A 166 -2.62 2.39 -19.21
C VAL A 166 -1.22 2.11 -18.65
N GLY A 167 -1.05 1.00 -17.96
CA GLY A 167 0.25 0.58 -17.41
C GLY A 167 1.26 0.17 -18.48
N VAL A 168 0.82 -0.21 -19.70
CA VAL A 168 1.71 -0.66 -20.79
C VAL A 168 2.60 0.50 -21.28
N PRO A 169 2.06 1.61 -21.83
CA PRO A 169 2.89 2.70 -22.30
C PRO A 169 3.73 3.34 -21.20
N LEU A 170 3.18 3.47 -19.98
CA LEU A 170 3.91 4.03 -18.86
C LEU A 170 5.05 3.12 -18.39
N GLY A 171 4.85 1.80 -18.36
CA GLY A 171 5.88 0.82 -18.04
C GLY A 171 7.01 0.79 -19.09
N LEU A 172 6.66 0.86 -20.37
CA LEU A 172 7.64 0.95 -21.45
C LEU A 172 8.44 2.27 -21.39
N LEU A 173 7.77 3.39 -21.11
CA LEU A 173 8.44 4.69 -20.89
C LEU A 173 9.41 4.62 -19.71
N ALA A 174 8.98 4.07 -18.57
CA ALA A 174 9.84 3.89 -17.41
C ALA A 174 11.05 2.99 -17.73
N THR A 175 10.84 1.92 -18.51
CA THR A 175 11.90 1.03 -18.97
C THR A 175 12.91 1.77 -19.86
N ALA A 176 12.45 2.55 -20.82
CA ALA A 176 13.32 3.34 -21.70
C ALA A 176 14.14 4.35 -20.89
N LEU A 177 13.50 5.11 -20.00
CA LEU A 177 14.19 6.05 -19.12
C LEU A 177 15.22 5.35 -18.23
N ALA A 178 14.88 4.21 -17.63
CA ALA A 178 15.80 3.41 -16.83
C ALA A 178 17.00 2.92 -17.63
N PHE A 179 16.75 2.42 -18.84
CA PHE A 179 17.79 1.89 -19.73
C PHE A 179 18.84 2.95 -20.08
N TYR A 180 18.40 4.15 -20.51
CA TYR A 180 19.28 5.20 -20.97
C TYR A 180 19.96 6.01 -19.86
N TYR A 181 19.28 6.25 -18.74
CA TYR A 181 19.74 7.22 -17.76
C TYR A 181 20.24 6.65 -16.42
N LEU A 182 19.94 5.38 -16.09
CA LEU A 182 20.50 4.79 -14.88
C LEU A 182 21.95 4.36 -15.11
N PRO A 183 22.81 4.54 -14.08
CA PRO A 183 24.21 4.11 -14.16
C PRO A 183 24.30 2.60 -14.38
N ALA A 184 25.40 2.18 -15.00
CA ALA A 184 25.70 0.74 -15.17
C ALA A 184 25.87 0.07 -13.79
N ASP A 185 25.53 -1.21 -13.72
CA ASP A 185 25.65 -1.99 -12.49
C ASP A 185 27.10 -2.00 -11.98
N ARG A 186 27.28 -1.63 -10.71
CA ARG A 186 28.52 -1.89 -9.98
C ARG A 186 28.38 -3.25 -9.30
N GLN A 187 29.38 -4.11 -9.44
CA GLN A 187 29.42 -5.37 -8.69
C GLN A 187 29.51 -5.05 -7.20
N ALA A 188 28.40 -5.22 -6.48
CA ALA A 188 28.36 -5.09 -5.04
C ALA A 188 28.49 -6.49 -4.43
N ASN A 189 29.70 -6.82 -3.96
CA ASN A 189 29.93 -7.97 -3.09
C ASN A 189 29.46 -7.64 -1.67
N THR A 190 28.18 -7.81 -1.40
CA THR A 190 27.65 -7.76 -0.01
C THR A 190 26.75 -8.95 0.21
N SER A 191 27.34 -10.04 0.70
CA SER A 191 26.58 -11.17 1.26
C SER A 191 25.95 -10.75 2.59
N VAL A 192 24.71 -10.28 2.56
CA VAL A 192 23.91 -10.14 3.79
C VAL A 192 23.48 -11.54 4.21
N SER A 193 23.95 -12.03 5.36
CA SER A 193 23.56 -13.32 5.90
C SER A 193 22.05 -13.34 6.19
N ALA A 194 21.34 -14.33 5.66
CA ALA A 194 19.90 -14.50 5.84
C ALA A 194 19.49 -14.59 7.32
N GLY A 195 20.36 -15.06 8.21
CA GLY A 195 20.13 -15.13 9.67
C GLY A 195 20.01 -13.76 10.35
N ALA A 196 20.67 -12.73 9.80
CA ALA A 196 20.64 -11.38 10.38
C ALA A 196 19.27 -10.68 10.21
N PHE A 197 18.42 -11.15 9.29
CA PHE A 197 17.11 -10.56 9.01
C PHE A 197 16.10 -10.75 10.16
N TRP A 198 16.16 -11.88 10.86
CA TRP A 198 15.19 -12.24 11.91
C TRP A 198 15.60 -11.82 13.32
N GLN A 199 16.87 -11.48 13.55
CA GLN A 199 17.38 -11.06 14.88
C GLN A 199 16.60 -9.88 15.50
N PRO A 200 16.18 -8.83 14.75
CA PRO A 200 15.46 -7.71 15.34
C PRO A 200 14.10 -8.09 15.92
N LEU A 201 13.49 -9.21 15.48
CA LEU A 201 12.18 -9.67 16.01
C LEU A 201 12.23 -10.17 17.47
N GLN A 202 13.38 -10.26 18.08
CA GLN A 202 13.49 -10.55 19.51
C GLN A 202 13.09 -9.35 20.38
N ASP A 203 13.11 -8.14 19.85
CA ASP A 203 12.68 -6.92 20.55
C ASP A 203 11.15 -6.85 20.65
N PRO A 204 10.56 -6.87 21.87
CA PRO A 204 9.12 -6.77 22.07
C PRO A 204 8.54 -5.44 21.55
N SER A 205 9.29 -4.33 21.62
CA SER A 205 8.87 -3.00 21.15
C SER A 205 8.74 -2.99 19.62
N LEU A 206 9.70 -3.61 18.91
CA LEU A 206 9.64 -3.77 17.48
C LEU A 206 8.44 -4.65 17.08
N ARG A 207 8.24 -5.80 17.74
CA ARG A 207 7.09 -6.69 17.45
C ARG A 207 5.76 -5.96 17.61
N ALA A 208 5.60 -5.18 18.67
CA ALA A 208 4.39 -4.38 18.88
C ALA A 208 4.19 -3.35 17.76
N GLY A 209 5.25 -2.64 17.34
CA GLY A 209 5.21 -1.70 16.22
C GLY A 209 4.83 -2.35 14.89
N LEU A 210 5.36 -3.55 14.62
CA LEU A 210 5.01 -4.34 13.43
C LEU A 210 3.56 -4.82 13.50
N ALA A 211 3.11 -5.38 14.62
CA ALA A 211 1.73 -5.83 14.79
C ALA A 211 0.73 -4.68 14.58
N MET A 212 0.98 -3.52 15.20
CA MET A 212 0.17 -2.33 14.98
C MET A 212 0.14 -1.90 13.52
N SER A 213 1.30 -1.91 12.84
CA SER A 213 1.39 -1.57 11.41
C SER A 213 0.54 -2.50 10.54
N ALA A 214 0.54 -3.82 10.84
CA ALA A 214 -0.27 -4.80 10.13
C ALA A 214 -1.77 -4.58 10.36
N LEU A 215 -2.20 -4.41 11.61
CA LEU A 215 -3.62 -4.21 11.96
C LEU A 215 -4.17 -2.93 11.32
N VAL A 216 -3.42 -1.83 11.39
CA VAL A 216 -3.81 -0.55 10.80
C VAL A 216 -3.86 -0.61 9.29
N ALA A 217 -2.89 -1.29 8.66
CA ALA A 217 -2.90 -1.50 7.21
C ALA A 217 -4.10 -2.34 6.76
N ALA A 218 -4.52 -3.34 7.56
CA ALA A 218 -5.72 -4.13 7.30
C ALA A 218 -6.98 -3.26 7.25
N VAL A 219 -7.12 -2.33 8.19
CA VAL A 219 -8.26 -1.40 8.23
C VAL A 219 -8.26 -0.49 6.99
N ILE A 220 -7.12 0.05 6.61
CA ILE A 220 -7.02 0.89 5.40
C ILE A 220 -7.39 0.08 4.15
N MET A 221 -6.94 -1.18 4.05
CA MET A 221 -7.28 -2.02 2.90
C MET A 221 -8.78 -2.29 2.78
N ALA A 222 -9.49 -2.39 3.90
CA ALA A 222 -10.95 -2.53 3.88
C ALA A 222 -11.63 -1.37 3.14
N THR A 223 -11.14 -0.13 3.27
CA THR A 223 -11.70 1.03 2.54
C THR A 223 -11.57 0.87 1.02
N PHE A 224 -10.47 0.25 0.55
CA PHE A 224 -10.22 0.03 -0.87
C PHE A 224 -10.99 -1.17 -1.45
N VAL A 225 -11.28 -2.18 -0.64
CA VAL A 225 -11.99 -3.40 -1.09
C VAL A 225 -13.51 -3.24 -0.96
N VAL A 226 -13.99 -2.73 0.18
CA VAL A 226 -15.43 -2.60 0.48
C VAL A 226 -16.01 -1.30 -0.10
N GLY A 227 -15.23 -0.21 -0.06
CA GLY A 227 -15.66 1.11 -0.53
C GLY A 227 -16.26 1.13 -1.93
N PRO A 228 -15.63 0.52 -2.96
CA PRO A 228 -16.18 0.49 -4.32
C PRO A 228 -17.57 -0.13 -4.41
N PHE A 229 -17.83 -1.20 -3.65
CA PHE A 229 -19.13 -1.86 -3.64
C PHE A 229 -20.19 -0.99 -2.96
N TYR A 230 -19.85 -0.35 -1.83
CA TYR A 230 -20.78 0.57 -1.17
C TYR A 230 -21.11 1.77 -2.05
N LEU A 231 -20.11 2.41 -2.65
CA LEU A 231 -20.30 3.58 -3.50
C LEU A 231 -21.08 3.23 -4.79
N SER A 232 -20.76 2.10 -5.43
CA SER A 232 -21.42 1.71 -6.68
C SER A 232 -22.80 1.09 -6.47
N ARG A 233 -22.92 0.14 -5.53
CA ARG A 233 -24.16 -0.62 -5.31
C ARG A 233 -25.05 -0.04 -4.21
N GLY A 234 -24.43 0.41 -3.11
CA GLY A 234 -25.14 1.03 -2.00
C GLY A 234 -25.67 2.42 -2.35
N LEU A 235 -24.87 3.25 -3.04
CA LEU A 235 -25.21 4.63 -3.38
C LEU A 235 -25.50 4.85 -4.88
N GLY A 236 -25.40 3.83 -5.73
CA GLY A 236 -25.71 3.91 -7.16
C GLY A 236 -24.77 4.83 -7.95
N MET A 237 -23.54 5.06 -7.48
CA MET A 237 -22.60 5.98 -8.13
C MET A 237 -22.00 5.37 -9.41
N ASN A 238 -21.84 6.19 -10.44
CA ASN A 238 -21.08 5.79 -11.62
C ASN A 238 -19.58 5.66 -11.31
N PRO A 239 -18.80 4.92 -12.14
CA PRO A 239 -17.39 4.64 -11.84
C PRO A 239 -16.51 5.89 -11.69
N ALA A 240 -16.78 6.97 -12.42
CA ALA A 240 -15.98 8.19 -12.33
C ALA A 240 -16.15 8.88 -10.97
N TRP A 241 -17.40 9.08 -10.51
CA TRP A 241 -17.67 9.67 -9.20
C TRP A 241 -17.24 8.76 -8.06
N MET A 242 -17.40 7.43 -8.21
CA MET A 242 -16.86 6.46 -7.26
C MET A 242 -15.34 6.58 -7.12
N GLY A 243 -14.63 6.68 -8.24
CA GLY A 243 -13.17 6.84 -8.23
C GLY A 243 -12.73 8.13 -7.56
N LEU A 244 -13.44 9.26 -7.80
CA LEU A 244 -13.19 10.53 -7.13
C LEU A 244 -13.44 10.45 -5.62
N ALA A 245 -14.53 9.83 -5.20
CA ALA A 245 -14.84 9.62 -3.78
C ALA A 245 -13.76 8.77 -3.09
N MET A 246 -13.27 7.72 -3.73
CA MET A 246 -12.21 6.88 -3.20
C MET A 246 -10.84 7.59 -3.15
N ALA A 247 -10.59 8.54 -4.06
CA ALA A 247 -9.34 9.31 -4.07
C ALA A 247 -9.21 10.25 -2.86
N VAL A 248 -10.30 10.58 -2.17
CA VAL A 248 -10.28 11.45 -0.98
C VAL A 248 -9.33 10.91 0.09
N GLY A 249 -9.35 9.60 0.39
CA GLY A 249 -8.44 8.99 1.35
C GLY A 249 -6.96 9.25 1.02
N PRO A 250 -6.44 8.76 -0.11
CA PRO A 250 -5.06 9.00 -0.52
C PRO A 250 -4.68 10.48 -0.63
N CYS A 251 -5.58 11.36 -1.06
CA CYS A 251 -5.34 12.81 -1.08
C CYS A 251 -5.15 13.36 0.34
N VAL A 252 -6.01 12.96 1.28
CA VAL A 252 -5.87 13.32 2.70
C VAL A 252 -4.56 12.80 3.27
N ALA A 253 -4.17 11.55 2.96
CA ALA A 253 -2.89 10.99 3.40
C ALA A 253 -1.70 11.80 2.88
N ALA A 254 -1.72 12.22 1.63
CA ALA A 254 -0.67 13.06 1.03
C ALA A 254 -0.58 14.44 1.70
N LEU A 255 -1.72 15.08 1.98
CA LEU A 255 -1.78 16.40 2.61
C LEU A 255 -1.42 16.36 4.10
N THR A 256 -1.78 15.31 4.80
CA THR A 256 -1.58 15.18 6.26
C THR A 256 -0.24 14.56 6.63
N GLY A 257 0.46 13.88 5.72
CA GLY A 257 1.71 13.16 6.00
C GLY A 257 2.82 14.05 6.57
N VAL A 258 3.09 15.21 5.94
CA VAL A 258 4.11 16.16 6.42
C VAL A 258 3.72 16.82 7.75
N PRO A 259 2.51 17.36 7.92
CA PRO A 259 2.03 17.84 9.23
C PRO A 259 2.10 16.78 10.34
N ALA A 260 1.74 15.53 10.03
CA ALA A 260 1.80 14.41 10.97
C ALA A 260 3.24 14.14 11.45
N GLY A 261 4.22 14.15 10.53
CA GLY A 261 5.63 14.03 10.88
C GLY A 261 6.10 15.15 11.81
N ARG A 262 5.83 16.41 11.47
CA ARG A 262 6.19 17.57 12.29
C ARG A 262 5.55 17.53 13.69
N LEU A 263 4.30 17.07 13.76
CA LEU A 263 3.59 16.94 15.03
C LEU A 263 4.19 15.82 15.88
N THR A 264 4.60 14.71 15.25
CA THR A 264 5.30 13.61 15.90
C THR A 264 6.64 14.05 16.48
N ASP A 265 7.41 14.87 15.75
CA ASP A 265 8.71 15.42 16.22
C ASP A 265 8.53 16.34 17.43
N ARG A 266 7.41 17.09 17.49
CA ARG A 266 7.14 18.05 18.58
C ARG A 266 6.53 17.41 19.82
N LEU A 267 5.57 16.50 19.66
CA LEU A 267 4.75 15.96 20.75
C LEU A 267 5.18 14.56 21.18
N GLY A 268 6.13 13.97 20.45
CA GLY A 268 6.66 12.64 20.71
C GLY A 268 5.86 11.52 20.02
N SER A 269 6.59 10.50 19.55
CA SER A 269 6.04 9.41 18.76
C SER A 269 4.95 8.60 19.47
N GLN A 270 5.07 8.44 20.78
CA GLN A 270 4.13 7.64 21.55
C GLN A 270 2.75 8.29 21.71
N ARG A 271 2.72 9.58 22.07
CA ARG A 271 1.44 10.33 22.17
C ARG A 271 0.75 10.39 20.82
N MET A 272 1.53 10.59 19.77
CA MET A 272 1.01 10.65 18.39
C MET A 272 0.54 9.30 17.86
N THR A 273 1.15 8.18 18.27
CA THR A 273 0.64 6.83 17.96
C THR A 273 -0.77 6.65 18.55
N LEU A 274 -0.97 6.95 19.83
CA LEU A 274 -2.27 6.82 20.48
C LEU A 274 -3.31 7.81 19.92
N ALA A 275 -2.92 9.06 19.66
CA ALA A 275 -3.80 10.05 19.04
C ALA A 275 -4.22 9.61 17.63
N GLY A 276 -3.29 9.10 16.82
CA GLY A 276 -3.57 8.57 15.49
C GLY A 276 -4.55 7.40 15.53
N LEU A 277 -4.33 6.43 16.43
CA LEU A 277 -5.25 5.30 16.62
C LEU A 277 -6.63 5.77 17.12
N GLY A 278 -6.70 6.76 18.01
CA GLY A 278 -7.96 7.35 18.47
C GLY A 278 -8.75 8.02 17.36
N VAL A 279 -8.09 8.83 16.51
CA VAL A 279 -8.74 9.45 15.35
C VAL A 279 -9.17 8.39 14.32
N MET A 280 -8.35 7.33 14.11
CA MET A 280 -8.77 6.19 13.28
C MET A 280 -9.99 5.47 13.85
N ALA A 281 -10.05 5.25 15.16
CA ALA A 281 -11.19 4.61 15.80
C ALA A 281 -12.48 5.43 15.61
N LEU A 282 -12.40 6.76 15.75
CA LEU A 282 -13.52 7.65 15.43
C LEU A 282 -13.92 7.55 13.96
N GLY A 283 -12.95 7.51 13.03
CA GLY A 283 -13.24 7.33 11.61
C GLY A 283 -13.88 5.98 11.30
N ALA A 284 -13.40 4.89 11.90
CA ALA A 284 -13.99 3.56 11.74
C ALA A 284 -15.41 3.47 12.33
N LEU A 285 -15.63 4.07 13.51
CA LEU A 285 -16.96 4.18 14.11
C LEU A 285 -17.90 4.99 13.21
N SER A 286 -17.43 6.12 12.67
CA SER A 286 -18.22 6.94 11.74
C SER A 286 -18.56 6.16 10.45
N LEU A 287 -17.65 5.32 9.92
CA LEU A 287 -17.94 4.44 8.77
C LEU A 287 -18.93 3.32 9.14
N ALA A 288 -18.86 2.80 10.36
CA ALA A 288 -19.81 1.80 10.85
C ALA A 288 -21.24 2.37 11.04
N LEU A 289 -21.39 3.69 11.05
CA LEU A 289 -22.66 4.39 11.19
C LEU A 289 -23.02 5.25 9.97
N ALA A 290 -22.19 5.21 8.92
CA ALA A 290 -22.31 6.13 7.78
C ALA A 290 -23.58 5.89 6.97
N ALA A 291 -24.37 6.95 6.76
CA ALA A 291 -25.52 6.97 5.89
C ALA A 291 -25.29 8.02 4.78
N GLY A 292 -25.11 7.55 3.55
CA GLY A 292 -24.91 8.40 2.38
C GLY A 292 -23.47 8.87 2.15
N LEU A 293 -23.27 9.60 1.06
CA LEU A 293 -21.95 9.97 0.55
C LEU A 293 -21.17 10.91 1.50
N LEU A 294 -21.81 11.96 2.01
CA LEU A 294 -21.13 12.95 2.85
C LEU A 294 -20.62 12.34 4.15
N ALA A 295 -21.44 11.49 4.80
CA ALA A 295 -21.03 10.77 6.00
C ALA A 295 -19.86 9.83 5.70
N TYR A 296 -19.89 9.10 4.59
CA TYR A 296 -18.82 8.23 4.14
C TYR A 296 -17.52 9.02 3.91
N LEU A 297 -17.57 10.15 3.18
CA LEU A 297 -16.39 10.97 2.90
C LEU A 297 -15.80 11.59 4.19
N GLY A 298 -16.64 12.12 5.07
CA GLY A 298 -16.20 12.67 6.35
C GLY A 298 -15.52 11.62 7.23
N ALA A 299 -16.09 10.42 7.29
CA ALA A 299 -15.51 9.30 8.03
C ALA A 299 -14.18 8.82 7.41
N LEU A 300 -14.09 8.80 6.07
CA LEU A 300 -12.85 8.45 5.34
C LEU A 300 -11.73 9.47 5.60
N ILE A 301 -12.06 10.78 5.67
CA ILE A 301 -11.11 11.84 6.02
C ILE A 301 -10.57 11.62 7.43
N LEU A 302 -11.44 11.36 8.40
CA LEU A 302 -11.03 11.07 9.78
C LEU A 302 -10.13 9.85 9.86
N LEU A 303 -10.57 8.73 9.27
CA LEU A 303 -9.81 7.48 9.26
C LEU A 303 -8.41 7.67 8.68
N THR A 304 -8.31 8.36 7.54
CA THR A 304 -7.04 8.54 6.83
C THR A 304 -6.14 9.55 7.53
N THR A 305 -6.69 10.60 8.14
CA THR A 305 -5.91 11.54 8.97
C THR A 305 -5.29 10.82 10.16
N GLY A 306 -6.09 10.00 10.86
CA GLY A 306 -5.60 9.15 11.94
C GLY A 306 -4.51 8.17 11.49
N TYR A 307 -4.69 7.55 10.30
CA TYR A 307 -3.68 6.70 9.68
C TYR A 307 -2.36 7.43 9.45
N SER A 308 -2.39 8.64 8.90
CA SER A 308 -1.18 9.42 8.64
C SER A 308 -0.42 9.77 9.92
N LEU A 309 -1.15 10.16 10.98
CA LEU A 309 -0.58 10.41 12.31
C LEU A 309 0.06 9.14 12.89
N PHE A 310 -0.69 8.03 12.88
CA PHE A 310 -0.20 6.74 13.35
C PHE A 310 1.06 6.30 12.57
N GLN A 311 1.01 6.36 11.25
CA GLN A 311 2.10 5.90 10.38
C GLN A 311 3.40 6.66 10.64
N ALA A 312 3.32 8.01 10.70
CA ALA A 312 4.47 8.84 11.01
C ALA A 312 5.04 8.52 12.40
N ALA A 313 4.17 8.43 13.40
CA ALA A 313 4.56 8.19 14.78
C ALA A 313 5.13 6.78 15.00
N ASN A 314 4.48 5.75 14.47
CA ASN A 314 4.92 4.37 14.62
C ASN A 314 6.25 4.11 13.89
N ASN A 315 6.42 4.66 12.67
CA ASN A 315 7.68 4.54 11.94
C ASN A 315 8.82 5.23 12.70
N THR A 316 8.59 6.43 13.23
CA THR A 316 9.58 7.15 14.07
C THR A 316 9.92 6.34 15.31
N ALA A 317 8.92 5.83 16.05
CA ALA A 317 9.13 5.05 17.26
C ALA A 317 9.91 3.74 17.02
N VAL A 318 9.62 3.07 15.91
CA VAL A 318 10.32 1.81 15.54
C VAL A 318 11.75 2.07 15.09
N MET A 319 12.03 3.23 14.46
CA MET A 319 13.33 3.53 13.88
C MET A 319 14.27 4.30 14.82
N SER A 320 13.77 4.88 15.92
CA SER A 320 14.54 5.74 16.84
C SER A 320 15.75 5.03 17.46
N ASP A 321 15.57 3.81 17.93
CA ASP A 321 16.57 3.06 18.68
C ASP A 321 17.34 2.05 17.82
N VAL A 322 17.14 2.09 16.49
CA VAL A 322 17.76 1.15 15.55
C VAL A 322 19.16 1.61 15.13
N ALA A 323 20.16 0.76 15.38
CA ALA A 323 21.53 0.99 14.94
C ALA A 323 21.58 1.24 13.41
N PRO A 324 22.44 2.15 12.92
CA PRO A 324 22.52 2.49 11.49
C PRO A 324 22.67 1.27 10.56
N THR A 325 23.42 0.25 10.99
CA THR A 325 23.65 -1.00 10.26
C THR A 325 22.39 -1.89 10.11
N ARG A 326 21.39 -1.73 10.98
CA ARG A 326 20.14 -2.53 10.99
C ARG A 326 18.93 -1.78 10.46
N ARG A 327 19.05 -0.47 10.15
CA ARG A 327 17.92 0.35 9.68
C ARG A 327 17.25 -0.20 8.42
N GLY A 328 18.03 -0.73 7.48
CA GLY A 328 17.51 -1.35 6.27
C GLY A 328 16.65 -2.57 6.57
N THR A 329 17.10 -3.46 7.45
CA THR A 329 16.36 -4.67 7.86
C THR A 329 15.06 -4.31 8.56
N VAL A 330 15.09 -3.36 9.51
CA VAL A 330 13.87 -2.94 10.25
C VAL A 330 12.88 -2.23 9.34
N SER A 331 13.35 -1.40 8.41
CA SER A 331 12.49 -0.79 7.39
C SER A 331 11.83 -1.84 6.48
N GLY A 332 12.60 -2.88 6.09
CA GLY A 332 12.07 -4.03 5.35
C GLY A 332 10.98 -4.78 6.11
N LEU A 333 11.19 -5.03 7.41
CA LEU A 333 10.20 -5.68 8.28
C LEU A 333 8.93 -4.82 8.44
N LEU A 334 9.05 -3.49 8.56
CA LEU A 334 7.89 -2.58 8.58
C LEU A 334 7.08 -2.66 7.29
N ASN A 335 7.74 -2.65 6.13
CA ASN A 335 7.06 -2.79 4.84
C ASN A 335 6.41 -4.18 4.69
N LEU A 336 7.11 -5.24 5.08
CA LEU A 336 6.56 -6.60 5.07
C LEU A 336 5.31 -6.70 5.96
N SER A 337 5.39 -6.19 7.18
CA SER A 337 4.27 -6.17 8.13
C SER A 337 3.07 -5.40 7.56
N ARG A 338 3.30 -4.23 6.97
CA ARG A 338 2.25 -3.45 6.31
C ARG A 338 1.61 -4.22 5.17
N ASN A 339 2.40 -4.85 4.30
CA ASN A 339 1.87 -5.63 3.18
C ASN A 339 1.08 -6.86 3.64
N LEU A 340 1.54 -7.56 4.67
CA LEU A 340 0.78 -8.65 5.30
C LEU A 340 -0.54 -8.13 5.87
N GLY A 341 -0.54 -6.95 6.47
CA GLY A 341 -1.76 -6.29 6.92
C GLY A 341 -2.72 -5.97 5.79
N LEU A 342 -2.23 -5.43 4.66
CA LEU A 342 -3.05 -5.19 3.46
C LEU A 342 -3.70 -6.48 2.94
N ILE A 343 -2.92 -7.58 2.86
CA ILE A 343 -3.42 -8.89 2.44
C ILE A 343 -4.49 -9.40 3.40
N PHE A 344 -4.20 -9.37 4.70
CA PHE A 344 -5.15 -9.78 5.74
C PHE A 344 -6.43 -8.94 5.70
N GLY A 345 -6.31 -7.62 5.55
CA GLY A 345 -7.46 -6.72 5.42
C GLY A 345 -8.29 -6.99 4.19
N ALA A 346 -7.65 -7.20 3.03
CA ALA A 346 -8.36 -7.59 1.83
C ALA A 346 -9.11 -8.90 2.02
N TRP A 347 -8.47 -9.93 2.57
CA TRP A 347 -9.07 -11.24 2.75
C TRP A 347 -10.09 -11.28 3.90
N ALA A 348 -9.68 -10.95 5.13
CA ALA A 348 -10.52 -11.15 6.33
C ALA A 348 -11.67 -10.14 6.40
N LEU A 349 -11.38 -8.83 6.22
CA LEU A 349 -12.43 -7.81 6.27
C LEU A 349 -13.34 -7.87 5.02
N GLY A 350 -12.79 -8.30 3.88
CA GLY A 350 -13.60 -8.62 2.72
C GLY A 350 -14.51 -9.82 2.93
N ALA A 351 -14.06 -10.86 3.65
CA ALA A 351 -14.90 -12.00 4.03
C ALA A 351 -16.03 -11.60 4.99
N VAL A 352 -15.73 -10.73 5.97
CA VAL A 352 -16.76 -10.13 6.86
C VAL A 352 -17.81 -9.37 6.06
N PHE A 353 -17.36 -8.56 5.09
CA PHE A 353 -18.28 -7.83 4.21
C PHE A 353 -19.19 -8.75 3.40
N ALA A 354 -18.62 -9.79 2.77
CA ALA A 354 -19.39 -10.75 1.98
C ALA A 354 -20.35 -11.58 2.84
N TRP A 355 -19.98 -11.91 4.08
CA TRP A 355 -20.86 -12.59 5.03
C TRP A 355 -22.05 -11.70 5.44
N ALA A 356 -21.80 -10.41 5.72
CA ALA A 356 -22.85 -9.48 6.12
C ALA A 356 -23.68 -8.92 4.95
N SER A 357 -23.21 -9.09 3.70
CA SER A 357 -23.92 -8.70 2.47
C SER A 357 -23.90 -9.88 1.47
N PRO A 358 -24.75 -10.90 1.69
CA PRO A 358 -24.82 -12.06 0.78
C PRO A 358 -25.13 -11.62 -0.65
N ASP A 359 -24.53 -12.32 -1.63
CA ASP A 359 -24.66 -12.02 -3.07
C ASP A 359 -24.36 -10.55 -3.41
N VAL A 360 -23.20 -10.05 -2.99
CA VAL A 360 -22.74 -8.65 -3.17
C VAL A 360 -22.93 -8.16 -4.61
N ALA A 361 -22.84 -9.05 -5.62
CA ALA A 361 -22.99 -8.69 -7.03
C ALA A 361 -24.43 -8.23 -7.38
N HIS A 362 -25.46 -8.79 -6.70
CA HIS A 362 -26.87 -8.49 -6.93
C HIS A 362 -27.57 -7.94 -5.68
N ALA A 363 -26.81 -7.70 -4.59
CA ALA A 363 -27.36 -7.26 -3.31
C ALA A 363 -28.12 -5.93 -3.43
N ALA A 364 -29.23 -5.84 -2.70
CA ALA A 364 -29.96 -4.59 -2.56
C ALA A 364 -29.12 -3.54 -1.78
N PRO A 365 -29.29 -2.23 -2.04
CA PRO A 365 -28.52 -1.17 -1.39
C PRO A 365 -28.45 -1.25 0.14
N PRO A 366 -29.54 -1.58 0.88
CA PRO A 366 -29.48 -1.72 2.35
C PRO A 366 -28.58 -2.86 2.83
N SER A 367 -28.53 -3.99 2.08
CA SER A 367 -27.67 -5.12 2.41
C SER A 367 -26.19 -4.74 2.28
N VAL A 368 -25.82 -4.00 1.22
CA VAL A 368 -24.45 -3.50 1.02
C VAL A 368 -24.07 -2.50 2.11
N ALA A 369 -24.99 -1.64 2.53
CA ALA A 369 -24.76 -0.71 3.64
C ALA A 369 -24.53 -1.48 4.96
N THR A 370 -25.33 -2.51 5.24
CA THR A 370 -25.12 -3.39 6.42
C THR A 370 -23.73 -4.06 6.35
N GLY A 371 -23.32 -4.54 5.18
CA GLY A 371 -21.97 -5.09 4.96
C GLY A 371 -20.87 -4.10 5.33
N LEU A 372 -21.00 -2.84 4.89
CA LEU A 372 -20.06 -1.77 5.26
C LEU A 372 -20.04 -1.56 6.79
N HIS A 373 -21.20 -1.41 7.42
CA HIS A 373 -21.32 -1.13 8.85
C HIS A 373 -20.68 -2.24 9.70
N VAL A 374 -20.99 -3.50 9.41
CA VAL A 374 -20.42 -4.65 10.13
C VAL A 374 -18.90 -4.72 9.91
N THR A 375 -18.43 -4.53 8.68
CA THR A 375 -16.99 -4.55 8.37
C THR A 375 -16.22 -3.49 9.18
N PHE A 376 -16.74 -2.26 9.25
CA PHE A 376 -16.06 -1.19 9.99
C PHE A 376 -16.26 -1.28 11.50
N ALA A 377 -17.30 -1.97 12.01
CA ALA A 377 -17.38 -2.35 13.41
C ALA A 377 -16.28 -3.36 13.79
N VAL A 378 -16.00 -4.35 12.94
CA VAL A 378 -14.86 -5.27 13.13
C VAL A 378 -13.52 -4.52 12.97
N ALA A 379 -13.40 -3.60 12.01
CA ALA A 379 -12.22 -2.76 11.85
C ALA A 379 -11.94 -1.91 13.10
N LEU A 380 -12.97 -1.38 13.75
CA LEU A 380 -12.86 -0.68 15.03
C LEU A 380 -12.25 -1.59 16.12
N ALA A 381 -12.69 -2.86 16.21
CA ALA A 381 -12.12 -3.83 17.14
C ALA A 381 -10.61 -4.07 16.87
N LEU A 382 -10.19 -4.13 15.60
CA LEU A 382 -8.77 -4.23 15.23
C LEU A 382 -7.97 -2.99 15.67
N ILE A 383 -8.53 -1.79 15.55
CA ILE A 383 -7.89 -0.54 16.00
C ILE A 383 -7.77 -0.52 17.54
N VAL A 384 -8.80 -0.96 18.24
CA VAL A 384 -8.76 -1.09 19.72
C VAL A 384 -7.67 -2.08 20.12
N THR A 385 -7.55 -3.22 19.42
CA THR A 385 -6.46 -4.18 19.63
C THR A 385 -5.09 -3.56 19.37
N ALA A 386 -4.93 -2.78 18.30
CA ALA A 386 -3.70 -2.04 18.04
C ALA A 386 -3.39 -1.04 19.18
N SER A 387 -4.41 -0.41 19.78
CA SER A 387 -4.24 0.53 20.90
C SER A 387 -3.74 -0.17 22.16
N THR A 388 -4.12 -1.43 22.43
CA THR A 388 -3.58 -2.20 23.56
C THR A 388 -2.10 -2.49 23.40
N PHE A 389 -1.63 -2.79 22.17
CA PHE A 389 -0.20 -2.94 21.88
C PHE A 389 0.56 -1.63 22.08
N ALA A 390 -0.02 -0.49 21.67
CA ALA A 390 0.56 0.83 21.92
C ALA A 390 0.71 1.13 23.41
N TRP A 391 -0.27 0.77 24.22
CA TRP A 391 -0.22 0.97 25.68
C TRP A 391 0.77 0.01 26.35
N GLY A 392 0.83 -1.25 25.95
CA GLY A 392 1.81 -2.23 26.45
C GLY A 392 3.24 -1.78 26.22
N ARG A 393 3.56 -1.25 25.03
CA ARG A 393 4.86 -0.65 24.70
C ARG A 393 5.25 0.49 25.64
N ASN A 394 4.27 1.24 26.13
CA ASN A 394 4.45 2.33 27.09
C ASN A 394 5.00 1.85 28.44
N ARG A 395 4.52 0.73 28.94
CA ARG A 395 4.91 0.21 30.24
C ARG A 395 6.35 -0.33 30.26
N THR A 396 6.81 -0.89 29.16
CA THR A 396 8.19 -1.43 29.04
C THR A 396 9.25 -0.32 28.95
N THR A 397 8.89 0.86 28.48
CA THR A 397 9.81 2.02 28.38
C THR A 397 9.91 2.81 29.69
N ILE A 398 8.92 2.74 30.57
CA ILE A 398 8.87 3.48 31.86
C ILE A 398 9.54 2.69 32.99
N CYS A 399 9.72 1.38 32.85
CA CYS A 399 10.42 0.55 33.82
C CYS A 399 11.75 0.07 33.20
N PRO A 400 12.87 0.83 33.28
CA PRO A 400 14.17 0.26 32.97
C PRO A 400 14.37 -0.86 33.98
N GLN A 401 14.61 -2.09 33.50
CA GLN A 401 14.96 -3.22 34.35
C GLN A 401 16.20 -2.85 35.18
N ASN A 402 15.96 -2.40 36.41
CA ASN A 402 16.92 -2.47 37.48
C ASN A 402 17.08 -3.94 37.87
N THR A 403 17.94 -4.65 37.13
CA THR A 403 18.49 -5.95 37.54
C THR A 403 19.88 -6.08 37.03
N ARG A 404 20.79 -5.74 37.93
CA ARG A 404 22.13 -6.28 38.24
C ARG A 404 23.03 -6.76 37.08
#